data_9c57988f417a456f7014a04b38c0c57f
#
_entry.id   9c57988f417a456f7014a04b38c0c57f
#
_cell.length_a   1.000
_cell.length_b   1.000
_cell.length_c   1.000
_cell.angle_alpha   90.00
_cell.angle_beta   90.00
_cell.angle_gamma   90.00
#
_symmetry.space_group_name_H-M   'P 1'
#
loop_
_entity.id
_entity.type
_entity.pdbx_description
1 polymer ?
#
loop_
_entity_poly.entity_id
_entity_poly.type
_entity_poly.pdbx_seq_one_letter_code
_entity_poly.pdbx_strand_id
1 'polypeptide(L)'
;EQAAELIAAVQDALGGNGRTFYAGVSYRHCLIYKDCPEFTDFSRPHDILGKTIRSYLPHRRESAPFLEMQKQSFDVLNAHPLNLRRAAQGLKKANSLWFWSPGKKPSLPPFSEKYGLRATVVSAVDLIKGIGICAGMRVADVPGATGTLDTNYRGKMEAAADALLREGSDLVYVHVEAPDECGPRGELMNKVSAIERIDAEILGPLLKRMNDSGEDYAVLVLPDHPTPIRVRTHTHAPVPFVIYRRTKELPSGFAVYDEESGRRGGFELMDFFLGNH
;
A
#
# COMPACT_ATOMS: atom_id res chain seq x y z
N GLU A 1 -3.29 17.57 -2.63
CA GLU A 1 -3.10 18.99 -2.22
C GLU A 1 -4.03 19.37 -1.06
N GLN A 2 -5.36 19.27 -1.19
CA GLN A 2 -6.32 19.69 -0.14
C GLN A 2 -6.11 18.99 1.21
N ALA A 3 -5.85 17.70 1.22
CA ALA A 3 -5.61 16.94 2.44
C ALA A 3 -4.34 17.40 3.16
N ALA A 4 -3.28 17.72 2.42
CA ALA A 4 -2.04 18.23 3.00
C ALA A 4 -2.24 19.61 3.68
N GLU A 5 -3.03 20.50 3.06
CA GLU A 5 -3.40 21.80 3.66
C GLU A 5 -4.16 21.62 4.98
N LEU A 6 -5.12 20.69 5.03
CA LEU A 6 -5.88 20.41 6.25
C LEU A 6 -5.02 19.76 7.35
N ILE A 7 -4.11 18.86 7.00
CA ILE A 7 -3.20 18.22 7.97
C ILE A 7 -2.17 19.22 8.49
N ALA A 8 -1.71 20.18 7.68
CA ALA A 8 -0.87 21.29 8.16
C ALA A 8 -1.59 22.11 9.22
N ALA A 9 -2.86 22.47 9.01
CA ALA A 9 -3.67 23.17 10.01
C ALA A 9 -3.88 22.34 11.29
N VAL A 10 -4.03 21.03 11.18
CA VAL A 10 -4.08 20.11 12.33
C VAL A 10 -2.72 20.08 13.04
N GLN A 11 -1.62 20.03 12.33
CA GLN A 11 -0.27 20.06 12.91
C GLN A 11 -0.04 21.36 13.70
N ASP A 12 -0.44 22.50 13.13
CA ASP A 12 -0.30 23.81 13.80
C ASP A 12 -1.12 23.89 15.08
N ALA A 13 -2.33 23.32 15.08
CA ALA A 13 -3.25 23.41 16.22
C ALA A 13 -3.02 22.31 17.28
N LEU A 14 -2.67 21.10 16.90
CA LEU A 14 -2.65 19.92 17.77
C LEU A 14 -1.29 19.25 17.86
N GLY A 15 -0.31 19.66 17.07
CA GLY A 15 1.06 19.19 17.12
C GLY A 15 1.80 19.63 18.38
N GLY A 16 3.04 19.18 18.54
CA GLY A 16 3.84 19.42 19.75
C GLY A 16 3.58 18.37 20.84
N ASN A 17 4.27 18.52 21.98
CA ASN A 17 4.20 17.55 23.09
C ASN A 17 4.41 16.10 22.65
N GLY A 18 5.38 15.86 21.77
CA GLY A 18 5.69 14.53 21.23
C GLY A 18 4.78 14.10 20.08
N ARG A 19 3.86 14.92 19.61
CA ARG A 19 2.93 14.64 18.50
C ARG A 19 3.37 15.34 17.23
N THR A 20 3.42 14.60 16.12
CA THR A 20 3.70 15.15 14.80
C THR A 20 2.77 14.50 13.79
N PHE A 21 2.02 15.31 13.05
CA PHE A 21 1.10 14.87 12.00
C PHE A 21 1.76 15.01 10.64
N TYR A 22 1.73 13.94 9.87
CA TYR A 22 2.27 13.87 8.53
C TYR A 22 1.14 13.63 7.52
N ALA A 23 1.10 14.45 6.48
CA ALA A 23 0.17 14.25 5.38
C ALA A 23 0.61 13.04 4.54
N GLY A 24 -0.29 12.13 4.32
CA GLY A 24 -0.17 11.00 3.39
C GLY A 24 -1.16 11.15 2.24
N VAL A 25 -1.49 10.06 1.57
CA VAL A 25 -2.34 10.06 0.39
C VAL A 25 -3.82 9.99 0.76
N SER A 26 -4.66 10.85 0.14
CA SER A 26 -6.11 10.89 0.30
C SER A 26 -6.52 11.12 1.77
N TYR A 27 -7.21 10.18 2.39
CA TYR A 27 -7.66 10.24 3.79
C TYR A 27 -6.68 9.56 4.76
N ARG A 28 -5.59 8.98 4.27
CA ARG A 28 -4.59 8.23 5.06
C ARG A 28 -3.44 9.17 5.42
N HIS A 29 -3.32 9.47 6.69
CA HIS A 29 -2.27 10.35 7.25
C HIS A 29 -1.59 9.63 8.41
N CYS A 30 -0.46 10.13 8.89
CA CYS A 30 0.28 9.50 9.97
C CYS A 30 0.42 10.46 11.15
N LEU A 31 0.07 9.98 12.35
CA LEU A 31 0.44 10.62 13.59
C LEU A 31 1.58 9.84 14.24
N ILE A 32 2.72 10.49 14.45
CA ILE A 32 3.77 10.00 15.34
C ILE A 32 3.53 10.61 16.72
N TYR A 33 3.36 9.75 17.73
CA TYR A 33 3.15 10.17 19.11
C TYR A 33 4.16 9.46 20.01
N LYS A 34 5.15 10.21 20.50
CA LYS A 34 6.19 9.69 21.40
C LYS A 34 5.56 9.33 22.75
N ASP A 35 6.04 8.24 23.33
CA ASP A 35 5.61 7.75 24.66
C ASP A 35 4.09 7.54 24.80
N CYS A 36 3.44 7.29 23.67
CA CYS A 36 2.02 6.99 23.64
C CYS A 36 1.72 5.64 24.30
N PRO A 37 0.71 5.54 25.20
CA PRO A 37 0.30 4.25 25.73
C PRO A 37 -0.16 3.28 24.64
N GLU A 38 0.13 2.00 24.81
CA GLU A 38 -0.38 0.95 23.89
C GLU A 38 -1.87 0.73 24.14
N PHE A 39 -2.64 0.75 23.06
CA PHE A 39 -4.06 0.42 23.08
C PHE A 39 -4.53 0.05 21.66
N THR A 40 -5.63 -0.68 21.56
CA THR A 40 -6.11 -1.30 20.32
C THR A 40 -7.61 -1.17 20.08
N ASP A 41 -8.29 -0.22 20.75
CA ASP A 41 -9.74 -0.06 20.64
C ASP A 41 -10.21 0.94 19.56
N PHE A 42 -9.40 1.11 18.50
CA PHE A 42 -9.76 1.92 17.35
C PHE A 42 -10.46 1.10 16.26
N SER A 43 -11.57 1.63 15.76
CA SER A 43 -12.27 1.09 14.60
C SER A 43 -11.71 1.66 13.31
N ARG A 44 -11.60 0.84 12.28
CA ARG A 44 -11.17 1.30 10.95
C ARG A 44 -12.29 2.10 10.27
N PRO A 45 -12.01 3.27 9.67
CA PRO A 45 -13.05 4.12 9.09
C PRO A 45 -13.79 3.47 7.92
N HIS A 46 -13.13 2.64 7.14
CA HIS A 46 -13.71 1.94 6.00
C HIS A 46 -14.68 0.82 6.39
N ASP A 47 -14.58 0.28 7.62
CA ASP A 47 -15.51 -0.75 8.13
C ASP A 47 -16.83 -0.14 8.66
N ILE A 48 -16.87 1.18 8.83
CA ILE A 48 -17.99 1.89 9.46
C ILE A 48 -18.62 2.97 8.56
N LEU A 49 -18.37 2.93 7.26
CA LEU A 49 -18.94 3.88 6.31
C LEU A 49 -20.46 3.89 6.39
N GLY A 50 -21.05 5.09 6.48
CA GLY A 50 -22.50 5.28 6.58
C GLY A 50 -23.12 4.95 7.93
N LYS A 51 -22.32 4.58 8.94
CA LYS A 51 -22.79 4.27 10.29
C LYS A 51 -22.61 5.47 11.23
N THR A 52 -23.42 5.52 12.29
CA THR A 52 -23.26 6.49 13.39
C THR A 52 -22.02 6.15 14.20
N ILE A 53 -21.12 7.11 14.38
CA ILE A 53 -19.79 6.88 14.99
C ILE A 53 -19.79 6.58 16.48
N ARG A 54 -20.88 6.91 17.22
CA ARG A 54 -20.94 6.79 18.68
C ARG A 54 -20.49 5.44 19.22
N SER A 55 -20.92 4.34 18.60
CA SER A 55 -20.59 2.98 19.03
C SER A 55 -19.16 2.53 18.65
N TYR A 56 -18.46 3.33 17.86
CA TYR A 56 -17.14 3.04 17.33
C TYR A 56 -16.04 3.96 17.88
N LEU A 57 -16.43 4.90 18.76
CA LEU A 57 -15.47 5.72 19.49
C LEU A 57 -14.72 4.85 20.48
N PRO A 58 -13.43 5.09 20.69
CA PRO A 58 -12.66 4.35 21.69
C PRO A 58 -13.18 4.65 23.11
N HIS A 59 -13.20 3.64 23.98
CA HIS A 59 -13.80 3.72 25.32
C HIS A 59 -12.77 3.63 26.44
N ARG A 60 -11.55 3.23 26.16
CA ARG A 60 -10.53 3.04 27.18
C ARG A 60 -10.03 4.37 27.71
N ARG A 61 -9.64 4.40 28.99
CA ARG A 61 -9.09 5.59 29.63
C ARG A 61 -7.85 6.10 28.89
N GLU A 62 -7.02 5.21 28.39
CA GLU A 62 -5.79 5.49 27.67
C GLU A 62 -6.06 6.18 26.32
N SER A 63 -7.24 5.99 25.74
CA SER A 63 -7.64 6.63 24.48
C SER A 63 -8.24 8.03 24.66
N ALA A 64 -8.43 8.50 25.89
CA ALA A 64 -8.99 9.84 26.17
C ALA A 64 -8.23 10.99 25.47
N PRO A 65 -6.89 11.01 25.35
CA PRO A 65 -6.18 12.06 24.63
C PRO A 65 -6.55 12.12 23.15
N PHE A 66 -6.86 10.97 22.53
CA PHE A 66 -7.25 10.88 21.13
C PHE A 66 -8.66 11.38 20.89
N LEU A 67 -9.60 11.08 21.82
CA LEU A 67 -10.95 11.64 21.78
C LEU A 67 -10.93 13.16 21.91
N GLU A 68 -10.05 13.69 22.74
CA GLU A 68 -9.89 15.14 22.90
C GLU A 68 -9.31 15.76 21.61
N MET A 69 -8.25 15.18 21.05
CA MET A 69 -7.71 15.63 19.76
C MET A 69 -8.76 15.55 18.64
N GLN A 70 -9.60 14.51 18.64
CA GLN A 70 -10.68 14.37 17.66
C GLN A 70 -11.70 15.50 17.75
N LYS A 71 -12.12 15.87 18.97
CA LYS A 71 -13.03 17.00 19.22
C LYS A 71 -12.40 18.32 18.79
N GLN A 72 -11.16 18.58 19.21
CA GLN A 72 -10.45 19.82 18.85
C GLN A 72 -10.24 19.90 17.31
N SER A 73 -9.94 18.79 16.66
CA SER A 73 -9.82 18.77 15.20
C SER A 73 -11.12 19.12 14.50
N PHE A 74 -12.27 18.77 15.07
CA PHE A 74 -13.57 19.14 14.52
C PHE A 74 -13.74 20.66 14.46
N ASP A 75 -13.38 21.37 15.51
CA ASP A 75 -13.47 22.84 15.55
C ASP A 75 -12.51 23.48 14.53
N VAL A 76 -11.25 23.04 14.51
CA VAL A 76 -10.24 23.53 13.58
C VAL A 76 -10.64 23.29 12.13
N LEU A 77 -11.02 22.07 11.79
CA LEU A 77 -11.31 21.67 10.41
C LEU A 77 -12.63 22.25 9.89
N ASN A 78 -13.67 22.34 10.74
CA ASN A 78 -14.96 22.93 10.33
C ASN A 78 -14.86 24.42 9.98
N ALA A 79 -14.00 25.16 10.69
CA ALA A 79 -13.76 26.57 10.46
C ALA A 79 -12.75 26.83 9.32
N HIS A 80 -12.03 25.81 8.86
CA HIS A 80 -10.96 25.97 7.87
C HIS A 80 -11.49 26.49 6.53
N PRO A 81 -10.86 27.53 5.93
CA PRO A 81 -11.34 28.15 4.68
C PRO A 81 -11.57 27.16 3.53
N LEU A 82 -10.71 26.15 3.40
CA LEU A 82 -10.86 25.08 2.40
C LEU A 82 -12.19 24.33 2.57
N ASN A 83 -12.54 23.95 3.81
CA ASN A 83 -13.78 23.24 4.10
C ASN A 83 -15.02 24.14 3.95
N LEU A 84 -14.88 25.44 4.20
CA LEU A 84 -15.95 26.41 3.91
C LEU A 84 -16.19 26.53 2.41
N ARG A 85 -15.13 26.60 1.59
CA ARG A 85 -15.24 26.59 0.12
C ARG A 85 -15.88 25.29 -0.40
N ARG A 86 -15.47 24.13 0.14
CA ARG A 86 -16.08 22.84 -0.20
C ARG A 86 -17.58 22.81 0.08
N ALA A 87 -17.99 23.27 1.25
CA ALA A 87 -19.40 23.34 1.62
C ALA A 87 -20.20 24.27 0.69
N ALA A 88 -19.63 25.44 0.32
CA ALA A 88 -20.26 26.36 -0.63
C ALA A 88 -20.44 25.76 -2.04
N GLN A 89 -19.61 24.75 -2.39
CA GLN A 89 -19.72 23.98 -3.64
C GLN A 89 -20.59 22.71 -3.53
N GLY A 90 -21.28 22.50 -2.40
CA GLY A 90 -22.08 21.30 -2.14
C GLY A 90 -21.25 20.05 -1.84
N LEU A 91 -19.93 20.19 -1.63
CA LEU A 91 -19.04 19.08 -1.28
C LEU A 91 -19.00 18.87 0.25
N LYS A 92 -18.81 17.62 0.65
CA LYS A 92 -18.65 17.29 2.08
C LYS A 92 -17.34 17.87 2.61
N LYS A 93 -17.38 18.38 3.84
CA LYS A 93 -16.20 18.79 4.60
C LYS A 93 -15.41 17.57 5.07
N ALA A 94 -14.08 17.64 5.08
CA ALA A 94 -13.22 16.76 5.87
C ALA A 94 -13.09 17.40 7.25
N ASN A 95 -13.99 17.03 8.18
CA ASN A 95 -14.30 17.83 9.35
C ASN A 95 -13.79 17.27 10.69
N SER A 96 -13.12 16.13 10.71
CA SER A 96 -12.57 15.56 11.94
C SER A 96 -11.44 14.58 11.63
N LEU A 97 -10.48 14.48 12.53
CA LEU A 97 -9.56 13.35 12.58
C LEU A 97 -10.31 12.07 12.97
N TRP A 98 -9.81 10.94 12.49
CA TRP A 98 -10.21 9.62 12.94
C TRP A 98 -8.95 8.78 13.13
N PHE A 99 -8.68 8.37 14.36
CA PHE A 99 -7.50 7.56 14.67
C PHE A 99 -7.79 6.08 14.46
N TRP A 100 -6.82 5.36 13.86
CA TRP A 100 -6.97 3.93 13.57
C TRP A 100 -5.61 3.28 13.30
N SER A 101 -5.57 1.95 13.36
CA SER A 101 -4.38 1.14 13.11
C SER A 101 -3.13 1.63 13.88
N PRO A 102 -3.20 1.70 15.23
CA PRO A 102 -2.02 2.05 16.01
C PRO A 102 -0.95 0.97 15.89
N GLY A 103 0.31 1.37 15.98
CA GLY A 103 1.45 0.45 15.94
C GLY A 103 2.74 1.16 16.29
N LYS A 104 3.80 0.39 16.41
CA LYS A 104 5.17 0.89 16.59
C LYS A 104 5.95 0.70 15.30
N LYS A 105 7.00 1.50 15.11
CA LYS A 105 7.94 1.27 14.01
C LYS A 105 8.47 -0.17 14.10
N PRO A 106 8.30 -1.00 13.06
CA PRO A 106 8.81 -2.36 13.07
C PRO A 106 10.34 -2.36 13.08
N SER A 107 10.92 -3.32 13.82
CA SER A 107 12.34 -3.62 13.76
C SER A 107 12.55 -4.80 12.82
N LEU A 108 12.66 -4.50 11.54
CA LEU A 108 12.92 -5.52 10.51
C LEU A 108 14.42 -5.65 10.30
N PRO A 109 14.96 -6.86 10.14
CA PRO A 109 16.34 -7.02 9.69
C PRO A 109 16.46 -6.42 8.27
N PRO A 110 17.57 -5.73 7.97
CA PRO A 110 17.79 -5.23 6.61
C PRO A 110 17.72 -6.37 5.59
N PHE A 111 17.05 -6.12 4.46
CA PHE A 111 16.88 -7.11 3.41
C PHE A 111 18.23 -7.65 2.89
N SER A 112 19.20 -6.75 2.77
CA SER A 112 20.56 -7.11 2.36
C SER A 112 21.31 -8.00 3.37
N GLU A 113 21.04 -7.84 4.67
CA GLU A 113 21.63 -8.72 5.68
C GLU A 113 20.96 -10.10 5.68
N LYS A 114 19.64 -10.13 5.49
CA LYS A 114 18.86 -11.38 5.49
C LYS A 114 19.09 -12.23 4.25
N TYR A 115 19.17 -11.61 3.09
CA TYR A 115 19.17 -12.31 1.79
C TYR A 115 20.45 -12.07 0.98
N GLY A 116 21.37 -11.20 1.42
CA GLY A 116 22.57 -10.84 0.66
C GLY A 116 22.27 -10.01 -0.61
N LEU A 117 21.06 -9.47 -0.78
CA LEU A 117 20.58 -8.81 -1.99
C LEU A 117 20.20 -7.35 -1.72
N ARG A 118 20.54 -6.48 -2.66
CA ARG A 118 20.05 -5.08 -2.67
C ARG A 118 18.70 -5.05 -3.35
N ALA A 119 17.71 -4.51 -2.66
CA ALA A 119 16.35 -4.51 -3.17
C ALA A 119 15.78 -3.09 -3.31
N THR A 120 14.89 -2.92 -4.30
CA THR A 120 14.13 -1.68 -4.52
C THR A 120 12.64 -1.97 -4.52
N VAL A 121 11.88 -1.09 -3.89
CA VAL A 121 10.39 -1.08 -3.91
C VAL A 121 9.90 -0.05 -4.90
N VAL A 122 8.99 -0.46 -5.77
CA VAL A 122 8.23 0.41 -6.68
C VAL A 122 6.76 0.32 -6.29
N SER A 123 6.24 1.33 -5.61
CA SER A 123 4.85 1.37 -5.13
C SER A 123 4.32 2.79 -5.05
N ALA A 124 3.01 2.95 -5.20
CA ALA A 124 2.32 4.21 -4.88
C ALA A 124 1.87 4.27 -3.42
N VAL A 125 1.84 3.13 -2.71
CA VAL A 125 1.24 2.99 -1.38
C VAL A 125 2.28 3.28 -0.31
N ASP A 126 2.01 4.25 0.56
CA ASP A 126 2.94 4.68 1.62
C ASP A 126 3.28 3.55 2.60
N LEU A 127 2.31 2.67 2.89
CA LEU A 127 2.53 1.50 3.75
C LEU A 127 3.63 0.59 3.17
N ILE A 128 3.55 0.27 1.90
CA ILE A 128 4.51 -0.60 1.21
C ILE A 128 5.89 0.06 1.13
N LYS A 129 5.92 1.36 0.78
CA LYS A 129 7.15 2.16 0.81
C LYS A 129 7.78 2.18 2.20
N GLY A 130 6.96 2.39 3.24
CA GLY A 130 7.40 2.40 4.63
C GLY A 130 7.99 1.06 5.09
N ILE A 131 7.37 -0.06 4.72
CA ILE A 131 7.91 -1.40 4.98
C ILE A 131 9.25 -1.57 4.28
N GLY A 132 9.37 -1.18 3.01
CA GLY A 132 10.62 -1.22 2.26
C GLY A 132 11.73 -0.42 2.96
N ILE A 133 11.45 0.81 3.38
CA ILE A 133 12.41 1.64 4.12
C ILE A 133 12.81 0.97 5.44
N CYS A 134 11.86 0.43 6.20
CA CYS A 134 12.15 -0.28 7.46
C CYS A 134 12.98 -1.55 7.25
N ALA A 135 12.87 -2.19 6.10
CA ALA A 135 13.68 -3.33 5.69
C ALA A 135 14.99 -2.92 4.98
N GLY A 136 15.36 -1.65 4.99
CA GLY A 136 16.60 -1.16 4.35
C GLY A 136 16.62 -1.24 2.83
N MET A 137 15.43 -1.36 2.20
CA MET A 137 15.28 -1.34 0.75
C MET A 137 15.23 0.10 0.24
N ARG A 138 15.67 0.30 -0.99
CA ARG A 138 15.45 1.56 -1.69
C ARG A 138 13.98 1.68 -2.12
N VAL A 139 13.45 2.88 -2.15
CA VAL A 139 12.12 3.17 -2.69
C VAL A 139 12.28 4.05 -3.93
N ALA A 140 11.79 3.57 -5.07
CA ALA A 140 11.76 4.35 -6.29
C ALA A 140 10.59 5.33 -6.30
N ASP A 141 10.83 6.58 -6.66
CA ASP A 141 9.78 7.55 -6.90
C ASP A 141 9.28 7.43 -8.34
N VAL A 142 7.95 7.33 -8.50
CA VAL A 142 7.30 7.21 -9.80
C VAL A 142 6.24 8.30 -9.95
N PRO A 143 6.52 9.37 -10.67
CA PRO A 143 5.55 10.44 -10.91
C PRO A 143 4.25 9.91 -11.51
N GLY A 144 3.11 10.31 -10.94
CA GLY A 144 1.79 9.85 -11.38
C GLY A 144 1.42 8.42 -10.94
N ALA A 145 2.23 7.77 -10.10
CA ALA A 145 1.83 6.52 -9.49
C ALA A 145 0.74 6.75 -8.43
N THR A 146 -0.35 5.99 -8.55
CA THR A 146 -1.49 5.99 -7.62
C THR A 146 -1.86 4.57 -7.25
N GLY A 147 -2.77 4.38 -6.27
CA GLY A 147 -3.38 3.08 -5.94
C GLY A 147 -4.58 2.73 -6.84
N THR A 148 -4.97 3.62 -7.76
CA THR A 148 -6.18 3.49 -8.58
C THR A 148 -5.90 2.96 -9.98
N LEU A 149 -6.98 2.72 -10.76
CA LEU A 149 -6.89 2.23 -12.14
C LEU A 149 -6.03 3.09 -13.06
N ASP A 150 -5.99 4.41 -12.82
CA ASP A 150 -5.25 5.36 -13.68
C ASP A 150 -3.77 5.49 -13.27
N THR A 151 -3.27 4.62 -12.41
CA THR A 151 -1.85 4.64 -12.00
C THR A 151 -0.90 4.64 -13.20
N ASN A 152 0.26 5.23 -13.05
CA ASN A 152 1.30 5.21 -14.08
C ASN A 152 1.99 3.82 -14.15
N TYR A 153 1.34 2.86 -14.84
CA TYR A 153 1.87 1.50 -15.02
C TYR A 153 3.24 1.52 -15.71
N ARG A 154 3.37 2.30 -16.79
CA ARG A 154 4.61 2.39 -17.56
C ARG A 154 5.76 2.96 -16.72
N GLY A 155 5.50 4.02 -15.96
CA GLY A 155 6.49 4.59 -15.05
C GLY A 155 6.95 3.59 -13.98
N LYS A 156 6.06 2.75 -13.47
CA LYS A 156 6.44 1.65 -12.56
C LYS A 156 7.34 0.63 -13.24
N MET A 157 7.04 0.25 -14.47
CA MET A 157 7.89 -0.64 -15.27
C MET A 157 9.27 -0.03 -15.52
N GLU A 158 9.32 1.23 -15.91
CA GLU A 158 10.58 1.92 -16.18
C GLU A 158 11.45 2.02 -14.93
N ALA A 159 10.87 2.39 -13.79
CA ALA A 159 11.57 2.42 -12.50
C ALA A 159 12.10 1.04 -12.10
N ALA A 160 11.34 -0.02 -12.34
CA ALA A 160 11.79 -1.39 -12.08
C ALA A 160 12.97 -1.80 -12.96
N ALA A 161 12.89 -1.53 -14.26
CA ALA A 161 13.96 -1.83 -15.20
C ALA A 161 15.24 -1.03 -14.91
N ASP A 162 15.11 0.26 -14.61
CA ASP A 162 16.25 1.11 -14.24
C ASP A 162 16.90 0.65 -12.94
N ALA A 163 16.10 0.27 -11.93
CA ALA A 163 16.61 -0.27 -10.68
C ALA A 163 17.47 -1.52 -10.89
N LEU A 164 17.01 -2.45 -11.73
CA LEU A 164 17.74 -3.70 -12.02
C LEU A 164 18.96 -3.47 -12.92
N LEU A 165 18.78 -2.72 -14.01
CA LEU A 165 19.77 -2.68 -15.08
C LEU A 165 20.81 -1.56 -14.95
N ARG A 166 20.50 -0.49 -14.17
CA ARG A 166 21.33 0.72 -14.08
C ARG A 166 21.75 1.09 -12.68
N GLU A 167 20.88 0.83 -11.70
CA GLU A 167 21.05 1.34 -10.33
C GLU A 167 21.53 0.26 -9.35
N GLY A 168 21.80 -0.93 -9.87
CA GLY A 168 22.46 -2.02 -9.17
C GLY A 168 21.59 -2.73 -8.12
N SER A 169 20.27 -2.72 -8.27
CA SER A 169 19.41 -3.59 -7.47
C SER A 169 19.45 -5.03 -7.97
N ASP A 170 19.52 -5.96 -7.05
CA ASP A 170 19.49 -7.39 -7.33
C ASP A 170 18.05 -7.92 -7.35
N LEU A 171 17.12 -7.20 -6.69
CA LEU A 171 15.69 -7.51 -6.64
C LEU A 171 14.86 -6.22 -6.72
N VAL A 172 13.75 -6.29 -7.44
CA VAL A 172 12.73 -5.22 -7.44
C VAL A 172 11.37 -5.78 -7.07
N TYR A 173 10.73 -5.17 -6.09
CA TYR A 173 9.35 -5.46 -5.71
C TYR A 173 8.43 -4.39 -6.33
N VAL A 174 7.63 -4.79 -7.33
CA VAL A 174 6.68 -3.89 -8.00
C VAL A 174 5.29 -4.16 -7.47
N HIS A 175 4.69 -3.15 -6.85
CA HIS A 175 3.36 -3.22 -6.27
C HIS A 175 2.34 -2.44 -7.09
N VAL A 176 1.18 -3.07 -7.38
CA VAL A 176 0.04 -2.46 -8.06
C VAL A 176 -1.23 -2.74 -7.27
N GLU A 177 -1.83 -1.72 -6.68
CA GLU A 177 -3.02 -1.84 -5.81
C GLU A 177 -4.35 -1.81 -6.60
N ALA A 178 -4.35 -1.35 -7.85
CA ALA A 178 -5.55 -1.10 -8.62
C ALA A 178 -6.54 -2.29 -8.70
N PRO A 179 -6.12 -3.56 -8.86
CA PRO A 179 -7.06 -4.70 -8.84
C PRO A 179 -7.75 -4.89 -7.49
N ASP A 180 -7.05 -4.60 -6.37
CA ASP A 180 -7.63 -4.68 -5.03
C ASP A 180 -8.69 -3.60 -4.82
N GLU A 181 -8.39 -2.35 -5.13
CA GLU A 181 -9.30 -1.20 -4.99
C GLU A 181 -10.62 -1.37 -5.76
N CYS A 182 -10.63 -2.11 -6.86
CA CYS A 182 -11.84 -2.44 -7.62
C CYS A 182 -12.76 -3.43 -6.89
N GLY A 183 -12.22 -4.27 -6.01
CA GLY A 183 -12.96 -5.32 -5.30
C GLY A 183 -14.08 -4.77 -4.42
N PRO A 184 -13.81 -3.94 -3.39
CA PRO A 184 -14.81 -3.34 -2.50
C PRO A 184 -15.84 -2.49 -3.22
N ARG A 185 -15.45 -1.87 -4.35
CA ARG A 185 -16.35 -1.05 -5.18
C ARG A 185 -17.27 -1.87 -6.07
N GLY A 186 -17.00 -3.16 -6.24
CA GLY A 186 -17.77 -4.03 -7.14
C GLY A 186 -17.50 -3.77 -8.62
N GLU A 187 -16.35 -3.20 -8.97
CA GLU A 187 -15.98 -2.74 -10.31
C GLU A 187 -15.31 -3.86 -11.12
N LEU A 188 -16.11 -4.85 -11.58
CA LEU A 188 -15.59 -6.03 -12.27
C LEU A 188 -14.74 -5.68 -13.51
N MET A 189 -15.26 -4.85 -14.41
CA MET A 189 -14.54 -4.53 -15.66
C MET A 189 -13.28 -3.72 -15.42
N ASN A 190 -13.28 -2.83 -14.42
CA ASN A 190 -12.07 -2.09 -14.01
C ASN A 190 -11.03 -3.03 -13.41
N LYS A 191 -11.45 -4.03 -12.63
CA LYS A 191 -10.53 -5.04 -12.09
C LYS A 191 -9.87 -5.86 -13.18
N VAL A 192 -10.65 -6.33 -14.17
CA VAL A 192 -10.12 -7.04 -15.35
C VAL A 192 -9.15 -6.14 -16.10
N SER A 193 -9.54 -4.91 -16.41
CA SER A 193 -8.67 -3.94 -17.09
C SER A 193 -7.37 -3.66 -16.33
N ALA A 194 -7.42 -3.56 -14.99
CA ALA A 194 -6.22 -3.37 -14.18
C ALA A 194 -5.24 -4.55 -14.32
N ILE A 195 -5.75 -5.79 -14.33
CA ILE A 195 -4.93 -7.00 -14.51
C ILE A 195 -4.32 -7.05 -15.91
N GLU A 196 -5.13 -6.78 -16.94
CA GLU A 196 -4.67 -6.72 -18.34
C GLU A 196 -3.58 -5.66 -18.53
N ARG A 197 -3.72 -4.49 -17.88
CA ARG A 197 -2.71 -3.43 -17.94
C ARG A 197 -1.43 -3.78 -17.19
N ILE A 198 -1.49 -4.53 -16.08
CA ILE A 198 -0.28 -5.05 -15.43
C ILE A 198 0.50 -5.93 -16.40
N ASP A 199 -0.16 -6.82 -17.12
CA ASP A 199 0.47 -7.67 -18.12
C ASP A 199 1.04 -6.84 -19.29
N ALA A 200 0.21 -6.01 -19.92
CA ALA A 200 0.55 -5.30 -21.13
C ALA A 200 1.52 -4.12 -20.93
N GLU A 201 1.46 -3.42 -19.80
CA GLU A 201 2.22 -2.20 -19.57
C GLU A 201 3.37 -2.36 -18.56
N ILE A 202 3.38 -3.42 -17.74
CA ILE A 202 4.47 -3.72 -16.80
C ILE A 202 5.19 -5.00 -17.18
N LEU A 203 4.51 -6.16 -17.08
CA LEU A 203 5.16 -7.46 -17.17
C LEU A 203 5.78 -7.71 -18.56
N GLY A 204 4.99 -7.59 -19.61
CA GLY A 204 5.48 -7.81 -20.99
C GLY A 204 6.65 -6.90 -21.36
N PRO A 205 6.56 -5.55 -21.19
CA PRO A 205 7.67 -4.65 -21.48
C PRO A 205 8.90 -4.87 -20.58
N LEU A 206 8.72 -5.22 -19.30
CA LEU A 206 9.83 -5.52 -18.40
C LEU A 206 10.57 -6.79 -18.84
N LEU A 207 9.84 -7.87 -19.14
CA LEU A 207 10.42 -9.11 -19.67
C LEU A 207 11.20 -8.87 -20.97
N LYS A 208 10.64 -8.04 -21.86
CA LYS A 208 11.34 -7.66 -23.09
C LYS A 208 12.66 -6.96 -22.78
N ARG A 209 12.68 -5.96 -21.89
CA ARG A 209 13.91 -5.24 -21.50
C ARG A 209 14.94 -6.18 -20.86
N MET A 210 14.49 -7.09 -19.99
CA MET A 210 15.38 -8.07 -19.34
C MET A 210 15.96 -9.05 -20.37
N ASN A 211 15.17 -9.50 -21.35
CA ASN A 211 15.68 -10.35 -22.44
C ASN A 211 16.69 -9.61 -23.32
N ASP A 212 16.40 -8.35 -23.68
CA ASP A 212 17.29 -7.52 -24.50
C ASP A 212 18.63 -7.20 -23.79
N SER A 213 18.65 -7.16 -22.46
CA SER A 213 19.89 -6.94 -21.69
C SER A 213 20.86 -8.12 -21.70
N GLY A 214 20.36 -9.33 -21.95
CA GLY A 214 21.16 -10.56 -21.88
C GLY A 214 21.36 -11.12 -20.48
N GLU A 215 20.99 -10.39 -19.43
CA GLU A 215 21.10 -10.81 -18.03
C GLU A 215 20.22 -12.04 -17.72
N ASP A 216 20.67 -12.88 -16.81
CA ASP A 216 19.84 -13.94 -16.25
C ASP A 216 18.89 -13.36 -15.20
N TYR A 217 17.64 -13.81 -15.21
CA TYR A 217 16.64 -13.30 -14.29
C TYR A 217 15.56 -14.31 -13.94
N ALA A 218 14.89 -14.08 -12.84
CA ALA A 218 13.66 -14.74 -12.45
C ALA A 218 12.55 -13.71 -12.18
N VAL A 219 11.31 -14.09 -12.47
CA VAL A 219 10.13 -13.27 -12.19
C VAL A 219 9.14 -14.08 -11.36
N LEU A 220 8.64 -13.49 -10.29
CA LEU A 220 7.54 -13.99 -9.48
C LEU A 220 6.35 -13.04 -9.64
N VAL A 221 5.21 -13.57 -10.06
CA VAL A 221 3.94 -12.82 -10.15
C VAL A 221 2.92 -13.48 -9.24
N LEU A 222 2.31 -12.70 -8.34
CA LEU A 222 1.26 -13.15 -7.45
C LEU A 222 0.42 -11.96 -6.94
N PRO A 223 -0.86 -12.15 -6.61
CA PRO A 223 -1.56 -11.26 -5.67
C PRO A 223 -1.15 -11.58 -4.23
N ASP A 224 -1.28 -10.62 -3.32
CA ASP A 224 -1.02 -10.80 -1.89
C ASP A 224 -2.19 -11.50 -1.17
N HIS A 225 -3.41 -11.24 -1.59
CA HIS A 225 -4.66 -11.86 -1.11
C HIS A 225 -5.76 -11.75 -2.15
N PRO A 226 -6.81 -12.58 -2.07
CA PRO A 226 -8.00 -12.39 -2.88
C PRO A 226 -8.87 -11.25 -2.34
N THR A 227 -9.41 -10.43 -3.27
CA THR A 227 -10.44 -9.42 -3.00
C THR A 227 -11.60 -9.64 -3.99
N PRO A 228 -12.42 -10.68 -3.76
CA PRO A 228 -13.46 -11.06 -4.72
C PRO A 228 -14.55 -9.99 -4.83
N ILE A 229 -14.96 -9.67 -6.05
CA ILE A 229 -16.01 -8.70 -6.36
C ILE A 229 -17.33 -9.00 -5.62
N ARG A 230 -17.68 -10.29 -5.50
CA ARG A 230 -18.91 -10.72 -4.82
C ARG A 230 -18.90 -10.50 -3.31
N VAL A 231 -17.71 -10.55 -2.70
CA VAL A 231 -17.52 -10.42 -1.24
C VAL A 231 -17.24 -8.98 -0.83
N ARG A 232 -16.62 -8.21 -1.73
CA ARG A 232 -16.25 -6.80 -1.55
C ARG A 232 -15.30 -6.55 -0.37
N THR A 233 -14.52 -7.55 0.00
CA THR A 233 -13.48 -7.47 1.03
C THR A 233 -12.47 -8.60 0.84
N HIS A 234 -11.38 -8.56 1.58
CA HIS A 234 -10.35 -9.59 1.55
C HIS A 234 -10.87 -10.94 2.05
N THR A 235 -10.35 -12.02 1.48
CA THR A 235 -10.62 -13.39 1.93
C THR A 235 -9.31 -14.15 2.19
N HIS A 236 -9.40 -15.30 2.83
CA HIS A 236 -8.25 -16.14 3.19
C HIS A 236 -8.01 -17.31 2.21
N ALA A 237 -8.66 -17.29 1.04
CA ALA A 237 -8.43 -18.31 0.03
C ALA A 237 -6.98 -18.23 -0.49
N PRO A 238 -6.40 -19.36 -0.95
CA PRO A 238 -5.11 -19.33 -1.64
C PRO A 238 -5.11 -18.40 -2.84
N VAL A 239 -3.94 -17.89 -3.17
CA VAL A 239 -3.73 -17.03 -4.35
C VAL A 239 -2.86 -17.77 -5.37
N PRO A 240 -3.07 -17.53 -6.68
CA PRO A 240 -2.19 -18.06 -7.71
C PRO A 240 -0.82 -17.39 -7.63
N PHE A 241 0.21 -18.13 -8.02
CA PHE A 241 1.51 -17.55 -8.28
C PHE A 241 2.18 -18.24 -9.47
N VAL A 242 3.07 -17.53 -10.15
CA VAL A 242 3.91 -18.08 -11.19
C VAL A 242 5.35 -17.60 -11.00
N ILE A 243 6.30 -18.54 -11.14
CA ILE A 243 7.73 -18.23 -11.18
C ILE A 243 8.26 -18.61 -12.55
N TYR A 244 8.81 -17.64 -13.25
CA TYR A 244 9.54 -17.84 -14.49
C TYR A 244 11.03 -17.61 -14.24
N ARG A 245 11.87 -18.51 -14.76
CA ARG A 245 13.34 -18.40 -14.77
C ARG A 245 13.84 -18.50 -16.20
N ARG A 246 14.59 -17.50 -16.66
CA ARG A 246 15.07 -17.44 -18.04
C ARG A 246 15.91 -18.65 -18.43
N THR A 247 16.78 -19.11 -17.55
CA THR A 247 17.76 -20.18 -17.83
C THR A 247 17.35 -21.56 -17.31
N LYS A 248 16.22 -21.64 -16.63
CA LYS A 248 15.73 -22.89 -16.03
C LYS A 248 14.21 -22.99 -16.14
N GLU A 249 13.74 -23.41 -17.30
CA GLU A 249 12.31 -23.72 -17.47
C GLU A 249 11.96 -25.00 -16.70
N LEU A 250 10.99 -24.90 -15.82
CA LEU A 250 10.41 -26.03 -15.09
C LEU A 250 8.93 -26.14 -15.49
N PRO A 251 8.46 -27.33 -15.89
CA PRO A 251 7.03 -27.51 -16.15
C PRO A 251 6.25 -27.26 -14.86
N SER A 252 5.25 -26.39 -14.93
CA SER A 252 4.47 -25.98 -13.75
C SER A 252 3.50 -27.07 -13.27
N GLY A 253 3.11 -28.00 -14.11
CA GLY A 253 2.03 -28.94 -13.86
C GLY A 253 0.63 -28.32 -13.89
N PHE A 254 0.51 -27.00 -14.06
CA PHE A 254 -0.74 -26.25 -14.17
C PHE A 254 -0.78 -25.52 -15.53
N ALA A 255 -1.90 -25.64 -16.22
CA ALA A 255 -2.13 -24.98 -17.50
C ALA A 255 -2.74 -23.59 -17.37
N VAL A 256 -3.23 -23.23 -16.17
CA VAL A 256 -3.98 -22.02 -15.91
C VAL A 256 -3.43 -21.33 -14.66
N TYR A 257 -3.44 -20.00 -14.69
CA TYR A 257 -3.12 -19.14 -13.55
C TYR A 257 -4.42 -18.79 -12.80
N ASP A 258 -4.75 -19.59 -11.79
CA ASP A 258 -5.95 -19.44 -10.97
C ASP A 258 -5.68 -19.72 -9.49
N GLU A 259 -6.69 -19.54 -8.64
CA GLU A 259 -6.57 -19.69 -7.18
C GLU A 259 -6.28 -21.14 -6.74
N GLU A 260 -6.53 -22.14 -7.58
CA GLU A 260 -6.24 -23.53 -7.26
C GLU A 260 -4.76 -23.87 -7.42
N SER A 261 -4.03 -23.10 -8.23
CA SER A 261 -2.60 -23.29 -8.48
C SER A 261 -1.71 -22.83 -7.31
N GLY A 262 -2.23 -22.01 -6.38
CA GLY A 262 -1.49 -21.44 -5.26
C GLY A 262 -1.65 -22.24 -3.96
N ARG A 263 -0.65 -23.05 -3.57
CA ARG A 263 -0.71 -23.88 -2.36
C ARG A 263 0.41 -23.67 -1.35
N ARG A 264 1.40 -22.83 -1.63
CA ARG A 264 2.52 -22.58 -0.73
C ARG A 264 2.25 -21.37 0.16
N GLY A 265 2.73 -21.41 1.41
CA GLY A 265 2.69 -20.27 2.32
C GLY A 265 3.59 -19.13 1.83
N GLY A 266 3.16 -17.88 2.02
CA GLY A 266 3.86 -16.70 1.50
C GLY A 266 5.27 -16.49 2.08
N PHE A 267 5.54 -16.98 3.30
CA PHE A 267 6.88 -16.87 3.93
C PHE A 267 7.90 -17.86 3.33
N GLU A 268 7.46 -19.02 2.86
CA GLU A 268 8.31 -20.01 2.18
C GLU A 268 8.55 -19.63 0.73
N LEU A 269 7.65 -18.85 0.13
CA LEU A 269 7.69 -18.50 -1.28
C LEU A 269 8.90 -17.63 -1.63
N MET A 270 9.31 -16.70 -0.74
CA MET A 270 10.48 -15.86 -0.98
C MET A 270 11.77 -16.70 -1.00
N ASP A 271 11.96 -17.60 -0.05
CA ASP A 271 13.12 -18.49 0.00
C ASP A 271 13.15 -19.41 -1.23
N PHE A 272 12.00 -19.96 -1.61
CA PHE A 272 11.87 -20.74 -2.84
C PHE A 272 12.19 -19.93 -4.11
N PHE A 273 11.73 -18.68 -4.18
CA PHE A 273 12.01 -17.79 -5.31
C PHE A 273 13.50 -17.45 -5.42
N LEU A 274 14.16 -17.19 -4.29
CA LEU A 274 15.59 -16.87 -4.24
C LEU A 274 16.48 -18.11 -4.39
N GLY A 275 15.91 -19.31 -4.34
CA GLY A 275 16.67 -20.57 -4.47
C GLY A 275 17.41 -20.99 -3.20
N ASN A 276 17.00 -20.48 -2.04
CA ASN A 276 17.53 -20.81 -0.72
C ASN A 276 16.81 -22.07 -0.18
N HIS A 277 17.09 -23.26 -0.75
CA HIS A 277 16.56 -24.57 -0.30
C HIS A 277 17.67 -25.50 0.11
#